data_193c994c5a49c80cd04bbb625ede7a74
#
_entry.id   193c994c5a49c80cd04bbb625ede7a74
#
_cell.length_a   1.000
_cell.length_b   1.000
_cell.length_c   1.000
_cell.angle_alpha   90.00
_cell.angle_beta   90.00
_cell.angle_gamma   90.00
#
_symmetry.space_group_name_H-M   'P 1'
#
loop_
_entity.id
_entity.type
_entity.pdbx_description
1 polymer ?
#
loop_
_entity_poly.entity_id
_entity_poly.type
_entity_poly.pdbx_seq_one_letter_code
_entity_poly.pdbx_strand_id
1 'polypeptide(L)'
;MVKSYNFETLYKICFYNFCLDVKNLLEKIAVKDYPVGMGGCRNNDHGYDCCEYDITVFDGKKQKESILEYDGIFYQIYHGSLTETSPDILLQYHNMTILYDEQWELRILLSKIKEKKEQIFNSYVKNCLIEAGICISKAKNKLGTDTYASSWIKSGAYFIADAISVINFQRPSPTHMLKFLREFDKSKINEFILVVTESIGIERATPSLLSRMSTSTMGFSDMIEENLHSKIIGQKSHYLKNHSLLSDCYFYLGYVTRNNFIKIQNLHRKPELIHILKTAFDLESDSTKIESQADKLQQATNSLLSLLHK
;
A
#
# COMPACT_ATOMS: atom_id res chain seq x y z
N MET A 1 -44.68 -7.20 -8.97
CA MET A 1 -44.57 -7.12 -7.51
C MET A 1 -43.11 -6.99 -7.15
N VAL A 2 -42.63 -5.78 -6.98
CA VAL A 2 -41.26 -5.49 -6.52
C VAL A 2 -41.30 -5.63 -5.00
N LYS A 3 -40.61 -6.62 -4.44
CA LYS A 3 -40.47 -6.74 -2.99
C LYS A 3 -39.67 -5.54 -2.49
N SER A 4 -40.33 -4.64 -1.77
CA SER A 4 -39.71 -3.62 -0.97
C SER A 4 -38.82 -4.33 0.06
N TYR A 5 -37.51 -4.32 -0.14
CA TYR A 5 -36.57 -4.74 0.90
C TYR A 5 -36.62 -3.68 2.00
N ASN A 6 -36.93 -4.15 3.20
CA ASN A 6 -37.00 -3.31 4.39
C ASN A 6 -35.63 -2.66 4.63
N PHE A 7 -35.57 -1.34 4.73
CA PHE A 7 -34.36 -0.53 4.92
C PHE A 7 -33.52 -0.94 6.14
N GLU A 8 -34.12 -1.59 7.14
CA GLU A 8 -33.40 -2.08 8.34
C GLU A 8 -32.44 -3.26 8.09
N THR A 9 -32.62 -4.01 7.00
CA THR A 9 -31.77 -5.19 6.70
C THR A 9 -30.48 -4.82 5.96
N LEU A 10 -30.37 -3.62 5.41
CA LEU A 10 -29.21 -3.15 4.62
C LEU A 10 -28.05 -2.62 5.46
N TYR A 11 -28.23 -2.42 6.77
CA TYR A 11 -27.23 -1.76 7.62
C TYR A 11 -26.26 -2.69 8.34
N LYS A 12 -26.41 -4.02 8.21
CA LYS A 12 -25.49 -4.97 8.79
C LYS A 12 -24.82 -5.79 7.68
N ILE A 13 -23.61 -5.42 7.34
CA ILE A 13 -22.76 -6.23 6.47
C ILE A 13 -21.97 -7.18 7.38
N CYS A 14 -22.37 -8.44 7.41
CA CYS A 14 -21.66 -9.49 8.11
C CYS A 14 -20.63 -10.12 7.17
N PHE A 15 -19.35 -9.83 7.40
CA PHE A 15 -18.25 -10.55 6.80
C PHE A 15 -17.62 -11.46 7.86
N TYR A 16 -17.58 -12.77 7.64
CA TYR A 16 -16.91 -13.79 8.42
C TYR A 16 -16.59 -13.38 9.87
N ASN A 17 -17.57 -13.52 10.79
CA ASN A 17 -17.51 -13.21 12.23
C ASN A 17 -17.44 -11.73 12.65
N PHE A 18 -17.51 -10.78 11.72
CA PHE A 18 -17.53 -9.36 12.06
C PHE A 18 -18.74 -8.66 11.42
N CYS A 19 -19.62 -8.13 12.26
CA CYS A 19 -20.78 -7.34 11.80
C CYS A 19 -20.41 -5.86 11.90
N LEU A 20 -20.12 -5.21 10.76
CA LEU A 20 -19.93 -3.77 10.70
C LEU A 20 -21.30 -3.09 10.83
N ASP A 21 -21.51 -2.33 11.91
CA ASP A 21 -22.66 -1.45 12.01
C ASP A 21 -22.45 -0.20 11.16
N VAL A 22 -22.78 -0.33 9.88
CA VAL A 22 -22.59 0.73 8.88
C VAL A 22 -23.34 2.00 9.28
N LYS A 23 -24.53 1.90 9.90
CA LYS A 23 -25.32 3.06 10.30
C LYS A 23 -24.59 3.89 11.35
N ASN A 24 -24.13 3.25 12.42
CA ASN A 24 -23.38 3.93 13.47
C ASN A 24 -22.06 4.51 12.96
N LEU A 25 -21.39 3.81 12.02
CA LEU A 25 -20.20 4.34 11.37
C LEU A 25 -20.51 5.60 10.56
N LEU A 26 -21.52 5.58 9.69
CA LEU A 26 -21.90 6.72 8.87
C LEU A 26 -22.35 7.93 9.71
N GLU A 27 -23.05 7.70 10.83
CA GLU A 27 -23.41 8.75 11.78
C GLU A 27 -22.18 9.38 12.44
N LYS A 28 -21.17 8.58 12.79
CA LYS A 28 -19.94 9.06 13.41
C LYS A 28 -19.04 9.87 12.47
N ILE A 29 -18.94 9.46 11.21
CA ILE A 29 -18.19 10.22 10.20
C ILE A 29 -18.98 11.42 9.65
N ALA A 30 -20.21 11.65 10.17
CA ALA A 30 -21.09 12.78 9.82
C ALA A 30 -21.36 12.90 8.31
N VAL A 31 -21.44 11.77 7.60
CA VAL A 31 -21.68 11.73 6.16
C VAL A 31 -23.12 11.29 5.91
N LYS A 32 -23.99 12.23 5.51
CA LYS A 32 -25.41 11.95 5.24
C LYS A 32 -25.76 12.00 3.76
N ASP A 33 -24.97 12.75 2.95
CA ASP A 33 -25.39 13.14 1.61
C ASP A 33 -24.45 12.67 0.49
N TYR A 34 -23.38 11.94 0.84
CA TYR A 34 -22.35 11.52 -0.12
C TYR A 34 -22.28 10.00 -0.24
N PRO A 35 -22.00 9.46 -1.43
CA PRO A 35 -21.73 8.04 -1.57
C PRO A 35 -20.53 7.62 -0.73
N VAL A 36 -20.60 6.42 -0.16
CA VAL A 36 -19.56 5.84 0.70
C VAL A 36 -19.25 4.42 0.24
N GLY A 37 -17.96 4.12 0.08
CA GLY A 37 -17.49 2.81 -0.27
C GLY A 37 -16.46 2.29 0.73
N MET A 38 -16.38 0.97 0.88
CA MET A 38 -15.37 0.27 1.66
C MET A 38 -14.42 -0.46 0.70
N GLY A 39 -13.14 -0.18 0.83
CA GLY A 39 -12.06 -0.83 0.08
C GLY A 39 -11.17 -1.69 0.99
N GLY A 40 -9.90 -1.81 0.59
CA GLY A 40 -8.87 -2.46 1.39
C GLY A 40 -8.96 -3.97 1.46
N CYS A 41 -8.12 -4.56 2.32
CA CYS A 41 -8.02 -6.00 2.47
C CYS A 41 -9.21 -6.60 3.24
N ARG A 42 -9.87 -5.81 4.09
CA ARG A 42 -11.09 -6.23 4.80
C ARG A 42 -12.29 -6.42 3.87
N ASN A 43 -12.24 -5.86 2.68
CA ASN A 43 -13.29 -6.02 1.67
C ASN A 43 -13.20 -7.35 0.91
N ASN A 44 -12.08 -8.05 1.06
CA ASN A 44 -11.83 -9.37 0.48
C ASN A 44 -11.50 -10.33 1.63
N ASP A 45 -11.63 -11.64 1.42
CA ASP A 45 -11.37 -12.69 2.43
C ASP A 45 -9.88 -12.79 2.86
N HIS A 46 -9.09 -11.76 2.60
CA HIS A 46 -7.65 -11.73 2.88
C HIS A 46 -7.29 -10.88 4.11
N GLY A 47 -8.27 -10.21 4.75
CA GLY A 47 -8.01 -9.34 5.90
C GLY A 47 -7.53 -10.12 7.13
N TYR A 48 -6.46 -9.65 7.78
CA TYR A 48 -6.09 -10.09 9.14
C TYR A 48 -6.87 -9.30 10.19
N ASP A 49 -6.97 -9.82 11.41
CA ASP A 49 -7.66 -9.14 12.51
C ASP A 49 -7.07 -7.76 12.84
N CYS A 50 -5.78 -7.58 12.53
CA CYS A 50 -5.09 -6.31 12.72
C CYS A 50 -5.33 -5.27 11.62
N CYS A 51 -6.03 -5.60 10.54
CA CYS A 51 -6.25 -4.66 9.45
C CYS A 51 -7.33 -3.64 9.79
N GLU A 52 -7.13 -2.42 9.38
CA GLU A 52 -8.11 -1.34 9.42
C GLU A 52 -9.22 -1.54 8.37
N TYR A 53 -10.30 -0.80 8.53
CA TYR A 53 -11.32 -0.62 7.49
C TYR A 53 -11.00 0.63 6.67
N ASP A 54 -10.81 0.46 5.37
CA ASP A 54 -10.58 1.56 4.42
C ASP A 54 -11.93 2.09 3.91
N ILE A 55 -12.36 3.23 4.39
CA ILE A 55 -13.63 3.87 4.03
C ILE A 55 -13.34 5.07 3.15
N THR A 56 -13.99 5.16 2.00
CA THR A 56 -13.91 6.33 1.12
C THR A 56 -15.26 7.03 1.06
N VAL A 57 -15.24 8.31 1.39
CA VAL A 57 -16.38 9.23 1.27
C VAL A 57 -16.21 10.03 -0.01
N PHE A 58 -17.16 9.96 -0.94
CA PHE A 58 -17.07 10.62 -2.25
C PHE A 58 -17.65 12.04 -2.21
N ASP A 59 -17.10 12.89 -1.36
CA ASP A 59 -17.53 14.29 -1.17
C ASP A 59 -16.74 15.30 -2.00
N GLY A 60 -15.78 14.85 -2.80
CA GLY A 60 -14.95 15.70 -3.65
C GLY A 60 -13.96 16.60 -2.91
N LYS A 61 -13.85 16.47 -1.60
CA LYS A 61 -12.94 17.29 -0.81
C LYS A 61 -11.48 16.85 -0.99
N LYS A 62 -10.58 17.83 -1.07
CA LYS A 62 -9.14 17.60 -1.05
C LYS A 62 -8.61 17.61 0.39
N GLN A 63 -9.21 16.81 1.26
CA GLN A 63 -8.77 16.68 2.63
C GLN A 63 -7.78 15.53 2.78
N LYS A 64 -6.89 15.64 3.76
CA LYS A 64 -6.05 14.51 4.18
C LYS A 64 -6.95 13.42 4.78
N GLU A 65 -6.51 12.19 4.63
CA GLU A 65 -7.12 11.05 5.31
C GLU A 65 -7.16 11.27 6.82
N SER A 66 -8.16 10.72 7.47
CA SER A 66 -8.29 10.71 8.92
C SER A 66 -8.41 9.28 9.43
N ILE A 67 -7.96 9.05 10.65
CA ILE A 67 -8.04 7.75 11.31
C ILE A 67 -8.92 7.88 12.53
N LEU A 68 -9.94 7.02 12.61
CA LEU A 68 -10.81 6.86 13.77
C LEU A 68 -10.50 5.53 14.44
N GLU A 69 -10.42 5.53 15.77
CA GLU A 69 -10.37 4.32 16.59
C GLU A 69 -11.71 4.16 17.31
N TYR A 70 -12.36 3.01 17.09
CA TYR A 70 -13.62 2.69 17.73
C TYR A 70 -13.66 1.20 18.10
N ASP A 71 -13.90 0.92 19.37
CA ASP A 71 -13.89 -0.44 19.97
C ASP A 71 -12.61 -1.23 19.62
N GLY A 72 -11.44 -0.55 19.62
CA GLY A 72 -10.14 -1.16 19.31
C GLY A 72 -9.93 -1.46 17.83
N ILE A 73 -10.83 -0.99 16.96
CA ILE A 73 -10.77 -1.14 15.51
C ILE A 73 -10.42 0.21 14.88
N PHE A 74 -9.51 0.19 13.92
CA PHE A 74 -9.15 1.37 13.16
C PHE A 74 -9.97 1.46 11.87
N TYR A 75 -10.45 2.67 11.60
CA TYR A 75 -11.11 3.07 10.37
C TYR A 75 -10.29 4.18 9.73
N GLN A 76 -9.78 3.95 8.55
CA GLN A 76 -9.08 4.94 7.76
C GLN A 76 -10.05 5.56 6.78
N ILE A 77 -10.31 6.86 6.94
CA ILE A 77 -11.33 7.60 6.19
C ILE A 77 -10.63 8.43 5.12
N TYR A 78 -10.93 8.14 3.88
CA TYR A 78 -10.45 8.86 2.69
C TYR A 78 -11.54 9.74 2.12
N HIS A 79 -11.13 10.83 1.45
CA HIS A 79 -12.00 11.68 0.67
C HIS A 79 -11.77 11.42 -0.82
N GLY A 80 -12.80 10.98 -1.53
CA GLY A 80 -12.74 10.62 -2.94
C GLY A 80 -13.54 11.56 -3.84
N SER A 81 -13.34 11.41 -5.15
CA SER A 81 -14.09 12.12 -6.16
C SER A 81 -14.77 11.16 -7.12
N LEU A 82 -16.04 11.39 -7.45
CA LEU A 82 -16.77 10.65 -8.47
C LEU A 82 -16.29 10.97 -9.90
N THR A 83 -15.50 12.04 -10.07
CA THR A 83 -14.87 12.45 -11.33
C THR A 83 -13.38 12.12 -11.41
N GLU A 84 -12.91 11.21 -10.54
CA GLU A 84 -11.51 10.81 -10.50
C GLU A 84 -11.05 10.18 -11.83
N THR A 85 -9.82 10.50 -12.23
CA THR A 85 -9.20 10.01 -13.48
C THR A 85 -7.81 9.41 -13.28
N SER A 86 -7.19 9.62 -12.11
CA SER A 86 -5.87 9.09 -11.81
C SER A 86 -5.91 7.56 -11.71
N PRO A 87 -5.11 6.81 -12.50
CA PRO A 87 -5.06 5.35 -12.43
C PRO A 87 -4.70 4.84 -11.04
N ASP A 88 -3.85 5.57 -10.31
CA ASP A 88 -3.40 5.20 -8.97
C ASP A 88 -4.54 5.21 -7.94
N ILE A 89 -5.46 6.18 -8.08
CA ILE A 89 -6.64 6.29 -7.22
C ILE A 89 -7.75 5.35 -7.71
N LEU A 90 -7.99 5.27 -9.03
CA LEU A 90 -9.01 4.37 -9.59
C LEU A 90 -8.72 2.90 -9.28
N LEU A 91 -7.44 2.50 -9.21
CA LEU A 91 -7.06 1.16 -8.77
C LEU A 91 -7.47 0.89 -7.31
N GLN A 92 -7.42 1.90 -6.45
CA GLN A 92 -7.88 1.77 -5.06
C GLN A 92 -9.39 1.57 -4.96
N TYR A 93 -10.17 2.13 -5.88
CA TYR A 93 -11.62 1.95 -5.94
C TYR A 93 -12.04 0.62 -6.57
N HIS A 94 -11.13 -0.07 -7.26
CA HIS A 94 -11.44 -1.35 -7.86
C HIS A 94 -11.87 -2.38 -6.81
N ASN A 95 -13.01 -3.06 -7.05
CA ASN A 95 -13.63 -4.02 -6.13
C ASN A 95 -14.09 -3.42 -4.78
N MET A 96 -14.37 -2.13 -4.73
CA MET A 96 -14.92 -1.50 -3.54
C MET A 96 -16.36 -2.00 -3.28
N THR A 97 -16.70 -2.26 -2.01
CA THR A 97 -18.08 -2.51 -1.58
C THR A 97 -18.79 -1.21 -1.29
N ILE A 98 -19.98 -1.03 -1.84
CA ILE A 98 -20.79 0.17 -1.62
C ILE A 98 -21.48 0.04 -0.27
N LEU A 99 -21.23 1.01 0.62
CA LEU A 99 -21.90 1.12 1.93
C LEU A 99 -23.12 2.02 1.85
N TYR A 100 -23.04 3.12 1.09
CA TYR A 100 -24.12 4.06 0.86
C TYR A 100 -24.00 4.67 -0.53
N ASP A 101 -25.09 4.73 -1.29
CA ASP A 101 -25.14 5.31 -2.65
C ASP A 101 -26.60 5.46 -3.10
N GLU A 102 -27.27 6.50 -2.65
CA GLU A 102 -28.71 6.72 -2.91
C GLU A 102 -28.97 7.07 -4.38
N GLN A 103 -28.09 7.87 -4.99
CA GLN A 103 -28.24 8.36 -6.37
C GLN A 103 -27.54 7.49 -7.42
N TRP A 104 -26.98 6.34 -7.03
CA TRP A 104 -26.29 5.38 -7.91
C TRP A 104 -24.99 5.90 -8.56
N GLU A 105 -24.47 7.02 -8.10
CA GLU A 105 -23.29 7.68 -8.68
C GLU A 105 -22.02 6.85 -8.50
N LEU A 106 -21.83 6.27 -7.31
CA LEU A 106 -20.70 5.39 -7.03
C LEU A 106 -20.81 4.11 -7.85
N ARG A 107 -21.99 3.52 -8.00
CA ARG A 107 -22.21 2.34 -8.86
C ARG A 107 -21.83 2.63 -10.31
N ILE A 108 -22.16 3.81 -10.82
CA ILE A 108 -21.79 4.23 -12.17
C ILE A 108 -20.26 4.34 -12.29
N LEU A 109 -19.59 4.96 -11.32
CA LEU A 109 -18.13 5.06 -11.30
C LEU A 109 -17.48 3.67 -11.28
N LEU A 110 -17.92 2.79 -10.38
CA LEU A 110 -17.35 1.43 -10.26
C LEU A 110 -17.59 0.58 -11.53
N SER A 111 -18.72 0.76 -12.21
CA SER A 111 -18.97 0.12 -13.51
C SER A 111 -17.98 0.58 -14.57
N LYS A 112 -17.72 1.90 -14.67
CA LYS A 112 -16.72 2.46 -15.59
C LYS A 112 -15.31 1.96 -15.28
N ILE A 113 -14.94 1.84 -14.00
CA ILE A 113 -13.66 1.28 -13.57
C ILE A 113 -13.54 -0.18 -14.02
N LYS A 114 -14.60 -0.96 -13.87
CA LYS A 114 -14.63 -2.37 -14.30
C LYS A 114 -14.45 -2.51 -15.81
N GLU A 115 -15.12 -1.66 -16.60
CA GLU A 115 -14.98 -1.64 -18.06
C GLU A 115 -13.57 -1.28 -18.52
N LYS A 116 -12.90 -0.34 -17.82
CA LYS A 116 -11.56 0.13 -18.14
C LYS A 116 -10.45 -0.53 -17.33
N LYS A 117 -10.75 -1.67 -16.69
CA LYS A 117 -9.83 -2.33 -15.74
C LYS A 117 -8.42 -2.50 -16.32
N GLU A 118 -8.30 -3.10 -17.48
CA GLU A 118 -6.99 -3.35 -18.09
C GLU A 118 -6.20 -2.06 -18.36
N GLN A 119 -6.88 -1.02 -18.85
CA GLN A 119 -6.24 0.27 -19.10
C GLN A 119 -5.74 0.91 -17.80
N ILE A 120 -6.54 0.88 -16.73
CA ILE A 120 -6.18 1.42 -15.41
C ILE A 120 -4.99 0.64 -14.85
N PHE A 121 -5.03 -0.69 -14.88
CA PHE A 121 -3.98 -1.56 -14.36
C PHE A 121 -2.66 -1.35 -15.13
N ASN A 122 -2.69 -1.34 -16.45
CA ASN A 122 -1.51 -1.10 -17.29
C ASN A 122 -0.91 0.28 -17.04
N SER A 123 -1.75 1.31 -16.84
CA SER A 123 -1.27 2.67 -16.54
C SER A 123 -0.60 2.72 -15.17
N TYR A 124 -1.19 2.09 -14.15
CA TYR A 124 -0.59 1.99 -12.81
C TYR A 124 0.77 1.25 -12.85
N VAL A 125 0.83 0.12 -13.55
CA VAL A 125 2.07 -0.66 -13.70
C VAL A 125 3.17 0.19 -14.35
N LYS A 126 2.85 0.93 -15.41
CA LYS A 126 3.80 1.85 -16.06
C LYS A 126 4.29 2.91 -15.10
N ASN A 127 3.40 3.53 -14.32
CA ASN A 127 3.78 4.51 -13.30
C ASN A 127 4.76 3.91 -12.28
N CYS A 128 4.46 2.72 -11.75
CA CYS A 128 5.35 2.03 -10.82
C CYS A 128 6.74 1.74 -11.41
N LEU A 129 6.81 1.28 -12.66
CA LEU A 129 8.08 0.98 -13.32
C LEU A 129 8.88 2.26 -13.64
N ILE A 130 8.22 3.38 -13.96
CA ILE A 130 8.85 4.69 -14.12
C ILE A 130 9.44 5.15 -12.78
N GLU A 131 8.67 5.09 -11.70
CA GLU A 131 9.14 5.46 -10.35
C GLU A 131 10.30 4.56 -9.89
N ALA A 132 10.26 3.26 -10.20
CA ALA A 132 11.38 2.36 -9.95
C ALA A 132 12.64 2.82 -10.71
N GLY A 133 12.51 3.15 -11.99
CA GLY A 133 13.61 3.66 -12.81
C GLY A 133 14.20 4.96 -12.28
N ILE A 134 13.36 5.89 -11.82
CA ILE A 134 13.77 7.15 -11.19
C ILE A 134 14.57 6.86 -9.89
N CYS A 135 14.06 5.97 -9.05
CA CYS A 135 14.74 5.58 -7.81
C CYS A 135 16.12 4.96 -8.07
N ILE A 136 16.19 4.01 -9.02
CA ILE A 136 17.45 3.35 -9.41
C ILE A 136 18.44 4.36 -9.98
N SER A 137 17.99 5.28 -10.83
CA SER A 137 18.83 6.34 -11.40
C SER A 137 19.38 7.28 -10.33
N LYS A 138 18.56 7.67 -9.34
CA LYS A 138 19.01 8.48 -8.21
C LYS A 138 20.10 7.77 -7.40
N ALA A 139 19.94 6.47 -7.18
CA ALA A 139 20.94 5.66 -6.47
C ALA A 139 22.27 5.60 -7.24
N LYS A 140 22.21 5.27 -8.55
CA LYS A 140 23.41 5.14 -9.40
C LYS A 140 24.18 6.44 -9.57
N ASN A 141 23.48 7.56 -9.79
CA ASN A 141 24.10 8.87 -10.02
C ASN A 141 24.89 9.40 -8.83
N LYS A 142 24.65 8.85 -7.64
CA LYS A 142 25.22 9.33 -6.40
C LYS A 142 25.87 8.23 -5.56
N LEU A 143 26.21 7.09 -6.20
CA LEU A 143 26.92 5.99 -5.56
C LEU A 143 28.23 6.50 -4.93
N GLY A 144 28.41 6.22 -3.63
CA GLY A 144 29.57 6.66 -2.86
C GLY A 144 29.51 8.08 -2.29
N THR A 145 28.56 8.92 -2.74
CA THR A 145 28.41 10.32 -2.25
C THR A 145 27.06 10.56 -1.59
N ASP A 146 26.02 9.78 -1.91
CA ASP A 146 24.68 9.93 -1.32
C ASP A 146 24.43 8.87 -0.25
N THR A 147 24.26 9.30 0.97
CA THR A 147 23.91 8.45 2.11
C THR A 147 22.54 7.76 1.94
N TYR A 148 21.71 8.22 1.02
CA TYR A 148 20.38 7.67 0.73
C TYR A 148 20.33 6.71 -0.46
N ALA A 149 21.49 6.36 -1.07
CA ALA A 149 21.51 5.47 -2.24
C ALA A 149 20.78 4.13 -1.97
N SER A 150 21.06 3.50 -0.82
CA SER A 150 20.38 2.26 -0.42
C SER A 150 18.87 2.45 -0.22
N SER A 151 18.42 3.61 0.30
CA SER A 151 16.98 3.91 0.43
C SER A 151 16.30 4.00 -0.93
N TRP A 152 16.97 4.59 -1.92
CA TRP A 152 16.45 4.65 -3.28
C TRP A 152 16.37 3.27 -3.95
N ILE A 153 17.37 2.40 -3.74
CA ILE A 153 17.35 1.02 -4.25
C ILE A 153 16.17 0.25 -3.67
N LYS A 154 15.99 0.27 -2.35
CA LYS A 154 14.85 -0.40 -1.71
C LYS A 154 13.52 0.17 -2.20
N SER A 155 13.42 1.49 -2.35
CA SER A 155 12.20 2.12 -2.89
C SER A 155 11.90 1.63 -4.31
N GLY A 156 12.89 1.52 -5.18
CA GLY A 156 12.75 0.96 -6.51
C GLY A 156 12.27 -0.49 -6.50
N ALA A 157 12.81 -1.32 -5.59
CA ALA A 157 12.38 -2.70 -5.44
C ALA A 157 10.90 -2.82 -5.02
N TYR A 158 10.42 -1.97 -4.10
CA TYR A 158 9.00 -1.94 -3.71
C TYR A 158 8.09 -1.47 -4.85
N PHE A 159 8.51 -0.52 -5.68
CA PHE A 159 7.73 -0.13 -6.87
C PHE A 159 7.64 -1.27 -7.90
N ILE A 160 8.71 -2.05 -8.07
CA ILE A 160 8.67 -3.24 -8.93
C ILE A 160 7.73 -4.30 -8.33
N ALA A 161 7.73 -4.48 -6.99
CA ALA A 161 6.78 -5.37 -6.32
C ALA A 161 5.33 -4.96 -6.59
N ASP A 162 5.02 -3.66 -6.49
CA ASP A 162 3.70 -3.12 -6.81
C ASP A 162 3.33 -3.41 -8.27
N ALA A 163 4.24 -3.18 -9.22
CA ALA A 163 4.02 -3.48 -10.64
C ALA A 163 3.72 -4.96 -10.86
N ILE A 164 4.54 -5.88 -10.31
CA ILE A 164 4.32 -7.33 -10.44
C ILE A 164 2.97 -7.74 -9.86
N SER A 165 2.60 -7.20 -8.70
CA SER A 165 1.32 -7.48 -8.08
C SER A 165 0.15 -7.13 -9.00
N VAL A 166 0.17 -5.92 -9.58
CA VAL A 166 -0.92 -5.44 -10.45
C VAL A 166 -0.94 -6.16 -11.81
N ILE A 167 0.20 -6.57 -12.35
CA ILE A 167 0.24 -7.44 -13.55
C ILE A 167 -0.47 -8.78 -13.27
N ASN A 168 -0.37 -9.30 -12.05
CA ASN A 168 -1.10 -10.50 -11.61
C ASN A 168 -2.53 -10.17 -11.12
N PHE A 169 -3.09 -9.04 -11.50
CA PHE A 169 -4.44 -8.57 -11.15
C PHE A 169 -4.70 -8.45 -9.64
N GLN A 170 -3.64 -8.38 -8.84
CA GLN A 170 -3.74 -8.20 -7.40
C GLN A 170 -3.42 -6.74 -7.03
N ARG A 171 -4.37 -6.07 -6.36
CA ARG A 171 -4.12 -4.73 -5.81
C ARG A 171 -3.01 -4.79 -4.76
N PRO A 172 -2.06 -3.84 -4.76
CA PRO A 172 -1.06 -3.75 -3.69
C PRO A 172 -1.72 -3.62 -2.32
N SER A 173 -1.30 -4.46 -1.39
CA SER A 173 -1.75 -4.45 0.00
C SER A 173 -0.54 -4.69 0.90
N PRO A 174 0.04 -3.63 1.50
CA PRO A 174 1.35 -3.71 2.16
C PRO A 174 1.47 -4.86 3.17
N THR A 175 0.42 -5.12 3.94
CA THR A 175 0.39 -6.16 4.98
C THR A 175 0.38 -7.58 4.40
N HIS A 176 -0.20 -7.76 3.19
CA HIS A 176 -0.39 -9.07 2.55
C HIS A 176 0.48 -9.27 1.31
N MET A 177 1.23 -8.24 0.91
CA MET A 177 1.93 -8.19 -0.37
C MET A 177 2.89 -9.36 -0.55
N LEU A 178 3.72 -9.65 0.46
CA LEU A 178 4.70 -10.74 0.35
C LEU A 178 4.04 -12.11 0.26
N LYS A 179 2.90 -12.30 0.93
CA LYS A 179 2.08 -13.51 0.78
C LYS A 179 1.63 -13.66 -0.67
N PHE A 180 1.04 -12.63 -1.27
CA PHE A 180 0.59 -12.66 -2.66
C PHE A 180 1.74 -12.95 -3.63
N LEU A 181 2.89 -12.28 -3.46
CA LEU A 181 4.07 -12.50 -4.31
C LEU A 181 4.55 -13.96 -4.28
N ARG A 182 4.40 -14.67 -3.16
CA ARG A 182 4.76 -16.10 -3.03
C ARG A 182 3.74 -17.04 -3.66
N GLU A 183 2.48 -16.61 -3.76
CA GLU A 183 1.35 -17.42 -4.28
C GLU A 183 1.18 -17.29 -5.79
N PHE A 184 1.86 -16.33 -6.45
CA PHE A 184 1.74 -16.17 -7.89
C PHE A 184 2.36 -17.33 -8.67
N ASP A 185 1.67 -17.75 -9.72
CA ASP A 185 2.13 -18.81 -10.62
C ASP A 185 3.49 -18.48 -11.25
N LYS A 186 4.26 -19.52 -11.58
CA LYS A 186 5.53 -19.37 -12.27
C LYS A 186 5.33 -18.77 -13.65
N SER A 187 5.93 -17.63 -13.90
CA SER A 187 5.91 -16.93 -15.19
C SER A 187 7.17 -16.10 -15.36
N LYS A 188 7.47 -15.67 -16.58
CA LYS A 188 8.61 -14.78 -16.86
C LYS A 188 8.56 -13.47 -16.06
N ILE A 189 7.37 -12.99 -15.74
CA ILE A 189 7.16 -11.79 -14.92
C ILE A 189 7.50 -12.09 -13.46
N ASN A 190 7.04 -13.22 -12.97
CA ASN A 190 7.15 -13.58 -11.57
C ASN A 190 8.57 -14.07 -11.19
N GLU A 191 9.44 -14.37 -12.17
CA GLU A 191 10.87 -14.61 -11.93
C GLU A 191 11.58 -13.41 -11.29
N PHE A 192 11.11 -12.17 -11.55
CA PHE A 192 11.66 -10.96 -10.95
C PHE A 192 11.33 -10.80 -9.46
N ILE A 193 10.39 -11.58 -8.92
CA ILE A 193 10.05 -11.57 -7.47
C ILE A 193 11.32 -11.88 -6.64
N LEU A 194 12.16 -12.80 -7.10
CA LEU A 194 13.40 -13.13 -6.41
C LEU A 194 14.35 -11.92 -6.35
N VAL A 195 14.56 -11.23 -7.47
CA VAL A 195 15.39 -10.02 -7.54
C VAL A 195 14.87 -8.93 -6.60
N VAL A 196 13.55 -8.75 -6.56
CA VAL A 196 12.89 -7.79 -5.67
C VAL A 196 13.11 -8.14 -4.20
N THR A 197 12.85 -9.39 -3.82
CA THR A 197 12.92 -9.84 -2.42
C THR A 197 14.37 -9.85 -1.90
N GLU A 198 15.35 -10.23 -2.74
CA GLU A 198 16.78 -10.09 -2.43
C GLU A 198 17.19 -8.62 -2.24
N SER A 199 16.73 -7.72 -3.12
CA SER A 199 17.06 -6.29 -3.02
C SER A 199 16.42 -5.61 -1.81
N ILE A 200 15.25 -6.09 -1.37
CA ILE A 200 14.62 -5.66 -0.12
C ILE A 200 15.38 -6.23 1.10
N GLY A 201 15.94 -7.43 1.02
CA GLY A 201 16.69 -8.10 2.09
C GLY A 201 15.77 -8.85 3.06
N ILE A 202 14.75 -9.54 2.54
CA ILE A 202 13.73 -10.23 3.36
C ILE A 202 14.31 -11.34 4.22
N GLU A 203 15.40 -11.97 3.79
CA GLU A 203 16.12 -13.02 4.51
C GLU A 203 16.71 -12.55 5.85
N ARG A 204 16.83 -11.23 6.04
CA ARG A 204 17.34 -10.61 7.27
C ARG A 204 16.30 -10.51 8.40
N ALA A 205 15.06 -10.89 8.14
CA ALA A 205 13.95 -10.77 9.08
C ALA A 205 14.17 -11.60 10.35
N THR A 206 14.55 -10.94 11.45
CA THR A 206 14.66 -11.53 12.78
C THR A 206 13.79 -10.77 13.79
N PRO A 207 13.31 -11.42 14.88
CA PRO A 207 12.48 -10.74 15.88
C PRO A 207 13.13 -9.48 16.46
N SER A 208 14.44 -9.52 16.72
CA SER A 208 15.19 -8.37 17.25
C SER A 208 15.28 -7.22 16.24
N LEU A 209 15.59 -7.52 14.97
CA LEU A 209 15.62 -6.51 13.91
C LEU A 209 14.23 -5.88 13.73
N LEU A 210 13.19 -6.70 13.63
CA LEU A 210 11.81 -6.24 13.43
C LEU A 210 11.30 -5.35 14.57
N SER A 211 11.71 -5.62 15.82
CA SER A 211 11.34 -4.75 16.94
C SER A 211 11.99 -3.37 16.79
N ARG A 212 13.25 -3.29 16.39
CA ARG A 212 13.93 -2.01 16.11
C ARG A 212 13.34 -1.29 14.90
N MET A 213 13.09 -2.02 13.80
CA MET A 213 12.45 -1.47 12.60
C MET A 213 11.08 -0.91 12.95
N SER A 214 10.24 -1.64 13.69
CA SER A 214 8.89 -1.20 14.08
C SER A 214 8.94 0.12 14.83
N THR A 215 9.78 0.25 15.87
CA THR A 215 9.93 1.48 16.64
C THR A 215 10.40 2.64 15.76
N SER A 216 11.39 2.41 14.89
CA SER A 216 11.92 3.44 14.00
C SER A 216 10.91 3.85 12.91
N THR A 217 10.15 2.89 12.36
CA THR A 217 9.12 3.17 11.36
C THR A 217 7.96 3.96 11.95
N MET A 218 7.53 3.62 13.18
CA MET A 218 6.50 4.38 13.90
C MET A 218 6.94 5.83 14.13
N GLY A 219 8.15 6.03 14.71
CA GLY A 219 8.68 7.37 14.93
C GLY A 219 8.89 8.15 13.64
N PHE A 220 9.30 7.49 12.55
CA PHE A 220 9.42 8.11 11.25
C PHE A 220 8.05 8.53 10.68
N SER A 221 7.02 7.69 10.87
CA SER A 221 5.65 8.03 10.47
C SER A 221 5.13 9.25 11.24
N ASP A 222 5.33 9.30 12.56
CA ASP A 222 4.91 10.46 13.39
C ASP A 222 5.61 11.77 12.98
N MET A 223 6.83 11.70 12.42
CA MET A 223 7.54 12.87 11.89
C MET A 223 6.97 13.39 10.56
N ILE A 224 6.33 12.52 9.76
CA ILE A 224 5.83 12.86 8.43
C ILE A 224 4.33 13.17 8.45
N GLU A 225 3.59 12.49 9.29
CA GLU A 225 2.12 12.52 9.34
C GLU A 225 1.64 12.73 10.78
N GLU A 226 0.81 13.74 10.99
CA GLU A 226 0.24 14.08 12.32
C GLU A 226 -0.98 13.21 12.67
N ASN A 227 -1.03 11.94 12.26
CA ASN A 227 -2.19 11.06 12.42
C ASN A 227 -1.84 9.81 13.25
N LEU A 228 -2.87 8.99 13.53
CA LEU A 228 -2.73 7.74 14.27
C LEU A 228 -2.06 6.59 13.46
N HIS A 229 -1.37 6.91 12.35
CA HIS A 229 -0.70 5.91 11.51
C HIS A 229 0.30 5.06 12.26
N SER A 230 1.05 5.65 13.19
CA SER A 230 2.00 4.91 14.03
C SER A 230 1.32 3.83 14.87
N LYS A 231 0.08 4.05 15.35
CA LYS A 231 -0.68 3.03 16.07
C LYS A 231 -1.06 1.85 15.16
N ILE A 232 -1.51 2.12 13.94
CA ILE A 232 -1.81 1.07 12.94
C ILE A 232 -0.54 0.26 12.62
N ILE A 233 0.60 0.94 12.42
CA ILE A 233 1.90 0.30 12.19
C ILE A 233 2.26 -0.61 13.36
N GLY A 234 2.12 -0.11 14.59
CA GLY A 234 2.37 -0.87 15.82
C GLY A 234 1.50 -2.11 15.93
N GLN A 235 0.18 -1.98 15.71
CA GLN A 235 -0.78 -3.09 15.77
C GLN A 235 -0.46 -4.16 14.71
N LYS A 236 -0.24 -3.77 13.45
CA LYS A 236 0.09 -4.71 12.36
C LYS A 236 1.43 -5.41 12.60
N SER A 237 2.47 -4.67 12.97
CA SER A 237 3.78 -5.27 13.23
C SER A 237 3.74 -6.23 14.43
N HIS A 238 2.97 -5.91 15.47
CA HIS A 238 2.76 -6.80 16.61
C HIS A 238 2.03 -8.09 16.19
N TYR A 239 0.94 -7.95 15.45
CA TYR A 239 0.18 -9.09 14.93
C TYR A 239 1.06 -10.03 14.09
N LEU A 240 1.76 -9.48 13.08
CA LEU A 240 2.59 -10.27 12.18
C LEU A 240 3.72 -10.99 12.93
N LYS A 241 4.35 -10.36 13.92
CA LYS A 241 5.38 -11.00 14.76
C LYS A 241 4.81 -12.13 15.60
N ASN A 242 3.64 -11.93 16.22
CA ASN A 242 3.01 -12.93 17.08
C ASN A 242 2.52 -14.17 16.30
N HIS A 243 2.22 -14.00 15.02
CA HIS A 243 1.84 -15.11 14.13
C HIS A 243 3.03 -15.71 13.36
N SER A 244 4.27 -15.39 13.78
CA SER A 244 5.51 -15.89 13.13
C SER A 244 5.65 -15.50 11.65
N LEU A 245 4.95 -14.45 11.20
CA LEU A 245 5.03 -13.90 9.85
C LEU A 245 6.15 -12.85 9.75
N LEU A 246 7.39 -13.27 10.11
CA LEU A 246 8.51 -12.35 10.27
C LEU A 246 8.90 -11.66 8.95
N SER A 247 8.99 -12.40 7.86
CA SER A 247 9.31 -11.85 6.54
C SER A 247 8.22 -10.88 6.05
N ASP A 248 6.94 -11.19 6.32
CA ASP A 248 5.82 -10.32 5.97
C ASP A 248 5.84 -9.03 6.80
N CYS A 249 6.20 -9.13 8.09
CA CYS A 249 6.42 -7.96 8.95
C CYS A 249 7.57 -7.08 8.44
N TYR A 250 8.69 -7.68 8.02
CA TYR A 250 9.83 -6.98 7.44
C TYR A 250 9.41 -6.23 6.17
N PHE A 251 8.72 -6.93 5.26
CA PHE A 251 8.22 -6.34 4.03
C PHE A 251 7.27 -5.17 4.31
N TYR A 252 6.31 -5.37 5.21
CA TYR A 252 5.34 -4.35 5.60
C TYR A 252 6.01 -3.08 6.16
N LEU A 253 6.92 -3.22 7.12
CA LEU A 253 7.62 -2.09 7.73
C LEU A 253 8.46 -1.32 6.69
N GLY A 254 9.18 -2.03 5.82
CA GLY A 254 9.92 -1.40 4.73
C GLY A 254 9.01 -0.71 3.72
N TYR A 255 7.85 -1.28 3.40
CA TYR A 255 6.87 -0.68 2.50
C TYR A 255 6.33 0.65 3.06
N VAL A 256 5.96 0.68 4.34
CA VAL A 256 5.53 1.91 5.02
C VAL A 256 6.66 2.94 5.04
N THR A 257 7.88 2.50 5.34
CA THR A 257 9.06 3.39 5.33
C THR A 257 9.30 3.98 3.94
N ARG A 258 9.15 3.20 2.85
CA ARG A 258 9.21 3.68 1.47
C ARG A 258 8.18 4.79 1.23
N ASN A 259 6.93 4.55 1.61
CA ASN A 259 5.85 5.52 1.40
C ASN A 259 6.14 6.85 2.09
N ASN A 260 6.68 6.82 3.31
CA ASN A 260 7.07 8.03 4.04
C ASN A 260 8.32 8.68 3.43
N PHE A 261 9.32 7.89 3.02
CA PHE A 261 10.56 8.37 2.43
C PHE A 261 10.34 9.16 1.15
N ILE A 262 9.49 8.66 0.23
CA ILE A 262 9.24 9.34 -1.06
C ILE A 262 8.47 10.65 -0.90
N LYS A 263 7.73 10.86 0.20
CA LYS A 263 7.02 12.11 0.49
C LYS A 263 7.96 13.24 0.92
N ILE A 264 9.21 12.95 1.29
CA ILE A 264 10.12 13.95 1.82
C ILE A 264 10.69 14.81 0.70
N GLN A 265 10.38 16.10 0.75
CA GLN A 265 11.00 17.08 -0.12
C GLN A 265 12.37 17.54 0.43
N ASN A 266 13.29 17.91 -0.49
CA ASN A 266 14.60 18.43 -0.13
C ASN A 266 15.38 17.53 0.85
N LEU A 267 15.38 16.23 0.62
CA LEU A 267 16.00 15.21 1.46
C LEU A 267 17.48 15.53 1.81
N HIS A 268 18.23 16.14 0.86
CA HIS A 268 19.62 16.55 1.05
C HIS A 268 19.83 17.59 2.16
N ARG A 269 18.78 18.28 2.59
CA ARG A 269 18.79 19.24 3.71
C ARG A 269 18.44 18.61 5.05
N LYS A 270 18.23 17.29 5.09
CA LYS A 270 17.81 16.56 6.29
C LYS A 270 18.73 15.36 6.57
N PRO A 271 20.04 15.58 6.74
CA PRO A 271 21.00 14.48 6.91
C PRO A 271 20.75 13.63 8.15
N GLU A 272 20.06 14.16 9.16
CA GLU A 272 19.70 13.48 10.39
C GLU A 272 18.76 12.30 10.15
N LEU A 273 17.93 12.34 9.10
CA LEU A 273 16.98 11.27 8.77
C LEU A 273 17.67 9.95 8.42
N ILE A 274 18.95 9.99 7.99
CA ILE A 274 19.67 8.76 7.66
C ILE A 274 19.78 7.81 8.86
N HIS A 275 19.89 8.33 10.07
CA HIS A 275 20.00 7.51 11.28
C HIS A 275 18.71 6.74 11.54
N ILE A 276 17.54 7.36 11.29
CA ILE A 276 16.23 6.72 11.40
C ILE A 276 16.06 5.69 10.27
N LEU A 277 16.37 6.08 9.03
CA LEU A 277 16.23 5.22 7.86
C LEU A 277 17.16 4.01 7.89
N LYS A 278 18.39 4.11 8.44
CA LYS A 278 19.28 2.98 8.63
C LYS A 278 18.61 1.83 9.39
N THR A 279 17.77 2.16 10.38
CA THR A 279 17.04 1.15 11.15
C THR A 279 15.65 0.86 10.56
N ALA A 280 14.86 1.88 10.25
CA ALA A 280 13.49 1.70 9.75
C ALA A 280 13.45 0.97 8.40
N PHE A 281 14.45 1.22 7.55
CA PHE A 281 14.55 0.62 6.22
C PHE A 281 15.63 -0.48 6.13
N ASP A 282 16.32 -0.75 7.25
CA ASP A 282 17.42 -1.74 7.31
C ASP A 282 18.39 -1.58 6.12
N LEU A 283 19.04 -0.41 6.02
CA LEU A 283 19.81 0.00 4.85
C LEU A 283 21.09 -0.81 4.70
N GLU A 284 21.40 -1.20 3.46
CA GLU A 284 22.72 -1.75 3.09
C GLU A 284 23.77 -0.63 3.09
N SER A 285 24.96 -0.92 3.59
CA SER A 285 26.09 0.02 3.65
C SER A 285 27.20 -0.31 2.64
N ASP A 286 27.20 -1.51 2.08
CA ASP A 286 28.18 -1.94 1.09
C ASP A 286 27.84 -1.37 -0.29
N SER A 287 28.68 -0.45 -0.79
CA SER A 287 28.47 0.20 -2.09
C SER A 287 28.47 -0.76 -3.26
N THR A 288 29.25 -1.84 -3.20
CA THR A 288 29.32 -2.85 -4.29
C THR A 288 28.03 -3.67 -4.37
N LYS A 289 27.43 -3.98 -3.22
CA LYS A 289 26.12 -4.63 -3.19
C LYS A 289 25.02 -3.71 -3.69
N ILE A 290 25.04 -2.41 -3.30
CA ILE A 290 24.07 -1.41 -3.76
C ILE A 290 24.15 -1.28 -5.28
N GLU A 291 25.34 -1.24 -5.87
CA GLU A 291 25.53 -1.17 -7.32
C GLU A 291 25.00 -2.43 -8.02
N SER A 292 25.37 -3.61 -7.53
CA SER A 292 24.86 -4.88 -8.06
C SER A 292 23.33 -4.98 -8.00
N GLN A 293 22.73 -4.56 -6.90
CA GLN A 293 21.27 -4.52 -6.76
C GLN A 293 20.63 -3.52 -7.73
N ALA A 294 21.26 -2.34 -7.91
CA ALA A 294 20.80 -1.33 -8.87
C ALA A 294 20.77 -1.89 -10.30
N ASP A 295 21.80 -2.64 -10.71
CA ASP A 295 21.88 -3.24 -12.04
C ASP A 295 20.82 -4.33 -12.25
N LYS A 296 20.64 -5.22 -11.28
CA LYS A 296 19.61 -6.27 -11.32
C LYS A 296 18.21 -5.66 -11.41
N LEU A 297 17.89 -4.64 -10.59
CA LEU A 297 16.60 -3.97 -10.60
C LEU A 297 16.38 -3.19 -11.90
N GLN A 298 17.42 -2.55 -12.47
CA GLN A 298 17.34 -1.89 -13.77
C GLN A 298 16.98 -2.87 -14.87
N GLN A 299 17.64 -4.03 -14.90
CA GLN A 299 17.35 -5.09 -15.86
C GLN A 299 15.91 -5.60 -15.70
N ALA A 300 15.45 -5.82 -14.47
CA ALA A 300 14.08 -6.24 -14.18
C ALA A 300 13.06 -5.20 -14.67
N THR A 301 13.29 -3.91 -14.38
CA THR A 301 12.43 -2.80 -14.82
C THR A 301 12.32 -2.75 -16.35
N ASN A 302 13.45 -2.81 -17.05
CA ASN A 302 13.48 -2.78 -18.52
C ASN A 302 12.77 -3.99 -19.13
N SER A 303 12.97 -5.17 -18.55
CA SER A 303 12.32 -6.41 -19.01
C SER A 303 10.81 -6.35 -18.81
N LEU A 304 10.34 -5.89 -17.66
CA LEU A 304 8.91 -5.73 -17.38
C LEU A 304 8.26 -4.70 -18.32
N LEU A 305 8.91 -3.54 -18.56
CA LEU A 305 8.43 -2.55 -19.54
C LEU A 305 8.30 -3.15 -20.94
N SER A 306 9.27 -3.96 -21.37
CA SER A 306 9.24 -4.60 -22.69
C SER A 306 8.10 -5.63 -22.84
N LEU A 307 7.68 -6.26 -21.76
CA LEU A 307 6.56 -7.21 -21.74
C LEU A 307 5.19 -6.52 -21.80
N LEU A 308 5.07 -5.29 -21.31
CA LEU A 308 3.84 -4.49 -21.38
C LEU A 308 3.55 -3.90 -22.77
N HIS A 309 4.54 -3.87 -23.66
CA HIS A 309 4.39 -3.36 -25.03
C HIS A 309 4.07 -4.43 -26.06
N LYS A 310 3.95 -5.69 -25.64
CA LYS A 310 3.52 -6.83 -26.48
C LYS A 310 2.07 -7.14 -26.29
#